data_618e2cb29144d02f148ebc2c0aa8cefd
#
_entry.id   618e2cb29144d02f148ebc2c0aa8cefd
#
_cell.length_a   1.000
_cell.length_b   1.000
_cell.length_c   1.000
_cell.angle_alpha   90.00
_cell.angle_beta   90.00
_cell.angle_gamma   90.00
#
_symmetry.space_group_name_H-M   'P 1'
#
loop_
_entity.id
_entity.type
_entity.pdbx_description
1 polymer ?
#
loop_
_entity_poly.entity_id
_entity_poly.type
_entity_poly.pdbx_seq_one_letter_code
_entity_poly.pdbx_strand_id
1 'polypeptide(L)'
;MSKTENSLRLIAFKLTSRVVLGGSFLLLIFSVAPKIYAENTIAQAKQIVVGNDTQNDLSVTVYNNNFALVREVRESVLPKGLVELEFQDVPKTIDATSVTVKSVGQRNQFSVLEQNYRYDLLNRKTLLSKFVGKKLKYSRSVLEGSSYEKILREGNLLALDPEIVDFGDEIEIAPEGTITLSYVPEELTSKPTLVWLLENQVRGPQQLETSYLANGISWQADYIAVLDDESGEFDLSAWVTMKNQSGARFNNALIKLVAGDVNRVQADRPLQEKRFTTVRRRTSESMPQQESFFEYHLYTLPRRSNLANNETKQINLMSADGVGFTKEYVLSSPAGNQRMAQSKKSKFDVKLKFDNRKKNKLGMPLPGGRVRVYQEDSSGALQLVGEDRVKHTPEDETVTLSVGKAFDLVAERKQTSYRRIGDRGVEVSYEITVRNQKREQVTAIVQERLFGDWIISDENIQGDRLDATTQEYKFDVEAKGSKTIKYTSRITF
;
A
#
# COMPACT_ATOMS: atom_id res chain seq x y z
N MET A 1 -38.29 -15.27 45.53
CA MET A 1 -38.58 -16.70 45.63
C MET A 1 -37.47 -17.39 44.88
N SER A 2 -36.68 -18.03 45.52
CA SER A 2 -36.23 -19.27 46.19
C SER A 2 -34.93 -19.66 45.55
N LYS A 3 -33.77 -19.52 46.21
CA LYS A 3 -33.02 -20.43 47.10
C LYS A 3 -32.81 -21.83 46.53
N THR A 4 -31.53 -22.27 46.35
CA THR A 4 -30.74 -23.12 47.28
C THR A 4 -29.40 -23.36 46.61
N GLU A 5 -28.24 -23.05 47.10
CA GLU A 5 -27.42 -23.57 48.23
C GLU A 5 -27.26 -25.07 48.26
N ASN A 6 -26.00 -25.49 48.26
CA ASN A 6 -25.28 -26.50 49.07
C ASN A 6 -24.32 -27.34 48.19
N SER A 7 -23.16 -27.81 48.65
CA SER A 7 -22.39 -27.74 49.91
C SER A 7 -21.08 -28.46 49.68
N LEU A 8 -20.01 -27.95 50.28
CA LEU A 8 -18.74 -28.64 50.48
C LEU A 8 -18.92 -29.89 51.37
N ARG A 9 -18.19 -30.96 51.09
CA ARG A 9 -17.86 -32.00 52.09
C ARG A 9 -16.38 -32.25 52.16
N LEU A 10 -15.79 -31.74 53.24
CA LEU A 10 -14.51 -32.16 53.82
C LEU A 10 -14.66 -33.54 54.42
N ILE A 11 -13.73 -34.44 54.15
CA ILE A 11 -13.55 -35.68 54.92
C ILE A 11 -12.16 -35.65 55.52
N ALA A 12 -12.12 -35.40 56.84
CA ALA A 12 -10.95 -35.57 57.67
C ALA A 12 -10.86 -37.01 58.18
N PHE A 13 -9.73 -37.67 57.97
CA PHE A 13 -9.41 -38.95 58.63
C PHE A 13 -8.33 -38.72 59.65
N LYS A 14 -8.67 -38.92 60.93
CA LYS A 14 -7.76 -39.06 62.09
C LYS A 14 -7.03 -40.38 62.01
N LEU A 15 -5.71 -40.41 62.11
CA LEU A 15 -5.01 -41.63 62.54
C LEU A 15 -4.11 -41.31 63.73
N THR A 16 -4.29 -42.13 64.75
CA THR A 16 -3.63 -42.11 66.02
C THR A 16 -2.20 -42.64 65.97
N SER A 17 -1.38 -42.07 66.80
CA SER A 17 0.03 -42.35 67.10
C SER A 17 0.36 -43.78 67.47
N ARG A 18 1.51 -44.30 66.98
CA ARG A 18 2.43 -45.19 67.78
C ARG A 18 3.87 -44.88 67.35
N VAL A 19 4.66 -44.54 68.36
CA VAL A 19 6.09 -44.32 68.30
C VAL A 19 6.82 -45.67 68.28
N VAL A 20 7.80 -45.81 67.34
CA VAL A 20 8.96 -46.70 67.54
C VAL A 20 10.19 -46.01 66.99
N LEU A 21 11.24 -45.93 67.79
CA LEU A 21 12.57 -45.39 67.52
C LEU A 21 13.30 -46.21 66.42
N GLY A 22 14.12 -45.54 65.65
CA GLY A 22 15.36 -46.11 65.10
C GLY A 22 15.64 -45.72 63.63
N GLY A 23 16.71 -44.96 63.42
CA GLY A 23 17.42 -44.94 62.13
C GLY A 23 17.32 -43.65 61.30
N SER A 24 18.33 -42.80 61.47
CA SER A 24 18.56 -41.65 60.57
C SER A 24 18.76 -42.07 59.13
N PHE A 25 17.84 -41.65 58.23
CA PHE A 25 18.13 -41.59 56.81
C PHE A 25 17.76 -40.21 56.26
N LEU A 26 18.79 -39.48 55.90
CA LEU A 26 18.71 -38.14 55.36
C LEU A 26 18.17 -38.27 53.90
N LEU A 27 16.91 -37.98 53.66
CA LEU A 27 16.32 -37.90 52.32
C LEU A 27 16.52 -36.46 51.81
N LEU A 28 17.60 -36.26 51.05
CA LEU A 28 17.78 -35.06 50.24
C LEU A 28 16.77 -35.09 49.08
N ILE A 29 15.69 -34.33 49.21
CA ILE A 29 14.77 -34.09 48.09
C ILE A 29 15.43 -33.02 47.20
N PHE A 30 15.99 -33.45 46.07
CA PHE A 30 16.39 -32.56 45.01
C PHE A 30 15.14 -32.00 44.31
N SER A 31 14.82 -30.75 44.55
CA SER A 31 13.91 -30.00 43.69
C SER A 31 14.65 -29.67 42.37
N VAL A 32 14.45 -30.48 41.35
CA VAL A 32 14.96 -30.19 40.01
C VAL A 32 14.11 -29.06 39.43
N ALA A 33 14.70 -27.88 39.31
CA ALA A 33 14.04 -26.71 38.73
C ALA A 33 13.70 -26.93 37.25
N PRO A 34 12.52 -26.48 36.77
CA PRO A 34 12.08 -26.69 35.38
C PRO A 34 12.97 -26.02 34.31
N LYS A 35 13.95 -25.19 34.73
CA LYS A 35 14.86 -24.49 33.81
C LYS A 35 15.81 -25.39 33.02
N ILE A 36 16.13 -26.59 33.54
CA ILE A 36 17.09 -27.51 32.88
C ILE A 36 16.48 -28.24 31.69
N TYR A 37 15.14 -28.40 31.64
CA TYR A 37 14.48 -29.10 30.54
C TYR A 37 14.40 -28.25 29.25
N ALA A 38 14.28 -26.95 29.34
CA ALA A 38 14.16 -26.07 28.15
C ALA A 38 15.48 -25.92 27.40
N GLU A 39 16.60 -25.70 28.10
CA GLU A 39 17.93 -25.57 27.46
C GLU A 39 18.40 -26.89 26.83
N ASN A 40 18.15 -28.03 27.49
CA ASN A 40 18.51 -29.33 26.93
C ASN A 40 17.61 -29.73 25.73
N THR A 41 16.38 -29.23 25.66
CA THR A 41 15.45 -29.56 24.57
C THR A 41 15.85 -28.86 23.27
N ILE A 42 16.26 -27.58 23.35
CA ILE A 42 16.77 -26.82 22.19
C ILE A 42 18.10 -27.38 21.67
N ALA A 43 19.00 -27.77 22.57
CA ALA A 43 20.30 -28.37 22.21
C ALA A 43 20.15 -29.73 21.49
N GLN A 44 19.00 -30.40 21.55
CA GLN A 44 18.71 -31.65 20.85
C GLN A 44 17.97 -31.46 19.52
N ALA A 45 17.49 -30.25 19.20
CA ALA A 45 16.81 -29.98 17.96
C ALA A 45 17.79 -30.04 16.77
N LYS A 46 17.43 -30.77 15.72
CA LYS A 46 18.24 -30.84 14.50
C LYS A 46 18.00 -29.60 13.64
N GLN A 47 19.04 -28.83 13.37
CA GLN A 47 18.99 -27.64 12.53
C GLN A 47 18.87 -28.03 11.05
N ILE A 48 17.90 -27.45 10.35
CA ILE A 48 17.64 -27.59 8.92
C ILE A 48 17.50 -26.21 8.31
N VAL A 49 18.24 -25.92 7.25
CA VAL A 49 18.19 -24.66 6.52
C VAL A 49 17.47 -24.85 5.18
N VAL A 50 16.51 -23.97 4.89
CA VAL A 50 15.67 -23.97 3.69
C VAL A 50 15.79 -22.62 2.99
N GLY A 51 16.44 -22.57 1.85
CA GLY A 51 16.64 -21.37 1.03
C GLY A 51 15.68 -21.27 -0.16
N ASN A 52 15.87 -20.22 -0.98
CA ASN A 52 15.10 -20.04 -2.22
C ASN A 52 15.39 -21.07 -3.32
N ASP A 53 16.50 -21.81 -3.22
CA ASP A 53 16.88 -22.88 -4.14
C ASP A 53 15.93 -24.08 -4.11
N THR A 54 15.19 -24.25 -3.01
CA THR A 54 14.19 -25.31 -2.85
C THR A 54 12.74 -24.84 -3.08
N GLN A 55 12.55 -23.65 -3.65
CA GLN A 55 11.26 -23.06 -3.90
C GLN A 55 10.57 -23.69 -5.12
N ASN A 56 9.42 -24.34 -4.91
CA ASN A 56 8.63 -25.00 -5.95
C ASN A 56 7.49 -24.12 -6.49
N ASP A 57 6.89 -23.27 -5.64
CA ASP A 57 5.80 -22.36 -6.02
C ASP A 57 5.88 -21.05 -5.27
N LEU A 58 5.49 -19.97 -5.95
CA LEU A 58 5.46 -18.62 -5.39
C LEU A 58 4.28 -17.84 -5.95
N SER A 59 3.50 -17.26 -5.07
CA SER A 59 2.44 -16.30 -5.39
C SER A 59 2.61 -15.03 -4.56
N VAL A 60 2.49 -13.87 -5.21
CA VAL A 60 2.57 -12.56 -4.56
C VAL A 60 1.31 -11.79 -4.88
N THR A 61 0.46 -11.59 -3.88
CA THR A 61 -0.74 -10.76 -3.99
C THR A 61 -0.43 -9.36 -3.49
N VAL A 62 -0.33 -8.41 -4.41
CA VAL A 62 0.09 -7.02 -4.13
C VAL A 62 -1.14 -6.14 -3.91
N TYR A 63 -1.12 -5.35 -2.86
CA TYR A 63 -2.16 -4.38 -2.50
C TYR A 63 -1.69 -2.96 -2.80
N ASN A 64 -2.64 -2.03 -3.00
CA ASN A 64 -2.32 -0.62 -3.27
C ASN A 64 -1.64 0.08 -2.08
N ASN A 65 -1.88 -0.40 -0.85
CA ASN A 65 -1.45 0.22 0.39
C ASN A 65 -0.03 -0.19 0.85
N ASN A 66 0.90 -0.38 -0.10
CA ASN A 66 2.32 -0.65 0.15
C ASN A 66 2.61 -1.93 0.94
N PHE A 67 1.84 -2.99 0.72
CA PHE A 67 2.10 -4.32 1.25
C PHE A 67 1.66 -5.43 0.28
N ALA A 68 2.16 -6.64 0.49
CA ALA A 68 1.75 -7.83 -0.25
C ALA A 68 1.58 -9.03 0.68
N LEU A 69 0.71 -9.95 0.30
CA LEU A 69 0.64 -11.30 0.84
C LEU A 69 1.51 -12.19 -0.05
N VAL A 70 2.55 -12.76 0.53
CA VAL A 70 3.42 -13.74 -0.12
C VAL A 70 3.01 -15.12 0.33
N ARG A 71 2.81 -16.02 -0.61
CA ARG A 71 2.61 -17.45 -0.38
C ARG A 71 3.65 -18.21 -1.19
N GLU A 72 4.42 -19.02 -0.53
CA GLU A 72 5.46 -19.82 -1.17
C GLU A 72 5.48 -21.26 -0.67
N VAL A 73 5.90 -22.16 -1.52
CA VAL A 73 6.07 -23.58 -1.21
C VAL A 73 7.53 -23.94 -1.45
N ARG A 74 8.19 -24.44 -0.39
CA ARG A 74 9.58 -24.97 -0.49
C ARG A 74 9.60 -26.42 -0.04
N GLU A 75 10.55 -27.18 -0.61
CA GLU A 75 10.75 -28.59 -0.26
C GLU A 75 11.91 -28.73 0.72
N SER A 76 11.75 -29.60 1.71
CA SER A 76 12.80 -29.93 2.67
C SER A 76 12.66 -31.35 3.17
N VAL A 77 13.79 -31.99 3.51
CA VAL A 77 13.80 -33.30 4.15
C VAL A 77 13.88 -33.11 5.66
N LEU A 78 12.77 -33.33 6.34
CA LEU A 78 12.69 -33.18 7.79
C LEU A 78 12.89 -34.52 8.51
N PRO A 79 13.70 -34.56 9.60
CA PRO A 79 13.77 -35.71 10.49
C PRO A 79 12.51 -35.75 11.38
N LYS A 80 12.22 -36.93 11.95
CA LYS A 80 11.20 -37.07 12.99
C LYS A 80 11.73 -36.51 14.32
N GLY A 81 10.89 -35.85 15.12
CA GLY A 81 11.19 -35.26 16.42
C GLY A 81 11.36 -33.74 16.34
N LEU A 82 12.13 -33.18 17.24
CA LEU A 82 12.40 -31.73 17.32
C LEU A 82 13.33 -31.26 16.20
N VAL A 83 12.91 -30.22 15.48
CA VAL A 83 13.62 -29.62 14.34
C VAL A 83 13.65 -28.11 14.51
N GLU A 84 14.82 -27.53 14.48
CA GLU A 84 14.97 -26.07 14.28
C GLU A 84 15.07 -25.83 12.76
N LEU A 85 14.00 -25.25 12.20
CA LEU A 85 13.90 -24.95 10.77
C LEU A 85 14.21 -23.50 10.50
N GLU A 86 15.31 -23.23 9.79
CA GLU A 86 15.67 -21.89 9.32
C GLU A 86 15.18 -21.69 7.89
N PHE A 87 14.21 -20.80 7.72
CA PHE A 87 13.63 -20.45 6.43
C PHE A 87 14.20 -19.10 5.99
N GLN A 88 15.18 -19.13 5.09
CA GLN A 88 15.98 -17.98 4.69
C GLN A 88 15.41 -17.25 3.47
N ASP A 89 16.01 -16.09 3.14
CA ASP A 89 15.69 -15.28 1.96
C ASP A 89 14.26 -14.68 1.99
N VAL A 90 13.69 -14.47 3.17
CA VAL A 90 12.42 -13.75 3.32
C VAL A 90 12.60 -12.23 3.20
N PRO A 91 11.55 -11.45 2.89
CA PRO A 91 11.65 -10.00 2.87
C PRO A 91 12.12 -9.40 4.19
N LYS A 92 12.98 -8.36 4.13
CA LYS A 92 13.37 -7.59 5.33
C LYS A 92 12.20 -6.93 6.02
N THR A 93 11.16 -6.63 5.27
CA THR A 93 9.95 -5.90 5.71
C THR A 93 8.80 -6.84 6.06
N ILE A 94 9.10 -8.13 6.27
CA ILE A 94 8.10 -9.13 6.68
C ILE A 94 7.44 -8.71 7.99
N ASP A 95 6.14 -8.92 8.09
CA ASP A 95 5.40 -8.87 9.34
C ASP A 95 5.45 -10.26 9.98
N ALA A 96 6.37 -10.45 10.91
CA ALA A 96 6.60 -11.76 11.54
C ALA A 96 5.37 -12.31 12.27
N THR A 97 4.44 -11.44 12.69
CA THR A 97 3.20 -11.86 13.38
C THR A 97 2.15 -12.42 12.42
N SER A 98 2.29 -12.16 11.12
CA SER A 98 1.40 -12.64 10.07
C SER A 98 1.78 -13.99 9.48
N VAL A 99 2.93 -14.54 9.90
CA VAL A 99 3.50 -15.74 9.30
C VAL A 99 2.72 -16.98 9.68
N THR A 100 2.41 -17.81 8.69
CA THR A 100 1.85 -19.15 8.88
C THR A 100 2.68 -20.15 8.10
N VAL A 101 2.89 -21.33 8.67
CA VAL A 101 3.55 -22.46 8.01
C VAL A 101 2.74 -23.73 8.17
N LYS A 102 2.62 -24.50 7.09
CA LYS A 102 1.92 -25.80 7.09
C LYS A 102 2.53 -26.76 6.09
N SER A 103 2.30 -28.06 6.28
CA SER A 103 2.65 -29.08 5.29
C SER A 103 1.60 -29.15 4.18
N VAL A 104 2.05 -29.26 2.93
CA VAL A 104 1.17 -29.44 1.77
C VAL A 104 0.75 -30.92 1.66
N GLY A 105 -0.53 -31.18 1.42
CA GLY A 105 -1.07 -32.49 1.12
C GLY A 105 -1.52 -33.32 2.34
N GLN A 106 -0.79 -33.31 3.44
CA GLN A 106 -1.19 -34.02 4.68
C GLN A 106 -1.23 -33.05 5.86
N ARG A 107 -2.39 -32.93 6.50
CA ARG A 107 -2.54 -32.10 7.69
C ARG A 107 -1.81 -32.70 8.88
N ASN A 108 -1.22 -31.86 9.73
CA ASN A 108 -0.62 -32.22 11.02
C ASN A 108 0.64 -33.12 10.93
N GLN A 109 1.47 -32.96 9.90
CA GLN A 109 2.78 -33.63 9.88
C GLN A 109 3.75 -33.08 10.91
N PHE A 110 3.59 -31.81 11.28
CA PHE A 110 4.34 -31.15 12.35
C PHE A 110 3.46 -30.13 13.10
N SER A 111 3.86 -29.80 14.30
CA SER A 111 3.37 -28.65 15.07
C SER A 111 4.49 -27.62 15.26
N VAL A 112 4.12 -26.34 15.19
CA VAL A 112 5.03 -25.22 15.47
C VAL A 112 4.99 -24.96 16.97
N LEU A 113 6.12 -25.10 17.64
CA LEU A 113 6.26 -24.85 19.07
C LEU A 113 6.68 -23.41 19.35
N GLU A 114 7.64 -22.90 18.54
CA GLU A 114 8.17 -21.55 18.63
C GLU A 114 8.41 -20.95 17.24
N GLN A 115 8.26 -19.64 17.14
CA GLN A 115 8.55 -18.87 15.94
C GLN A 115 9.37 -17.63 16.28
N ASN A 116 10.52 -17.50 15.62
CA ASN A 116 11.43 -16.38 15.79
C ASN A 116 11.75 -15.77 14.42
N TYR A 117 12.04 -14.47 14.40
CA TYR A 117 12.50 -13.77 13.21
C TYR A 117 13.86 -13.13 13.47
N ARG A 118 14.89 -13.63 12.77
CA ARG A 118 16.25 -13.09 12.80
C ARG A 118 16.41 -12.11 11.66
N TYR A 119 16.48 -10.82 11.96
CA TYR A 119 16.56 -9.71 10.99
C TYR A 119 17.77 -8.80 11.18
N ASP A 120 18.58 -9.05 12.19
CA ASP A 120 19.78 -8.25 12.49
C ASP A 120 20.88 -8.63 11.45
N LEU A 121 20.82 -7.93 10.31
CA LEU A 121 21.65 -8.29 9.16
C LEU A 121 23.10 -7.86 9.34
N LEU A 122 24.01 -8.76 8.96
CA LEU A 122 25.44 -8.54 8.97
C LEU A 122 25.81 -7.38 8.01
N ASN A 123 26.21 -6.26 8.60
CA ASN A 123 26.84 -5.13 7.92
C ASN A 123 27.82 -4.45 8.87
N ARG A 124 28.65 -3.52 8.38
CA ARG A 124 29.68 -2.86 9.19
C ARG A 124 29.07 -2.26 10.48
N LYS A 125 27.97 -1.52 10.38
CA LYS A 125 27.34 -0.81 11.50
C LYS A 125 26.78 -1.78 12.55
N THR A 126 25.99 -2.78 12.12
CA THR A 126 25.40 -3.76 13.05
C THR A 126 26.48 -4.65 13.67
N LEU A 127 27.50 -5.04 12.90
CA LEU A 127 28.59 -5.82 13.39
C LEU A 127 29.38 -5.05 14.46
N LEU A 128 29.82 -3.84 14.19
CA LEU A 128 30.55 -3.02 15.13
C LEU A 128 29.73 -2.62 16.37
N SER A 129 28.40 -2.49 16.24
CA SER A 129 27.55 -2.20 17.40
C SER A 129 27.59 -3.28 18.48
N LYS A 130 27.80 -4.54 18.09
CA LYS A 130 27.99 -5.68 19.03
C LYS A 130 29.37 -5.71 19.68
N PHE A 131 30.27 -4.85 19.21
CA PHE A 131 31.64 -4.73 19.72
C PHE A 131 31.88 -3.43 20.49
N VAL A 132 30.90 -2.55 20.66
CA VAL A 132 31.01 -1.39 21.57
C VAL A 132 31.34 -1.88 22.99
N GLY A 133 32.37 -1.31 23.59
CA GLY A 133 32.93 -1.73 24.90
C GLY A 133 33.86 -2.94 24.83
N LYS A 134 34.17 -3.47 23.62
CA LYS A 134 35.08 -4.60 23.42
C LYS A 134 36.34 -4.18 22.65
N LYS A 135 37.41 -4.98 22.80
CA LYS A 135 38.69 -4.80 22.08
C LYS A 135 38.55 -5.19 20.62
N LEU A 136 39.08 -4.35 19.74
CA LEU A 136 39.20 -4.56 18.30
C LEU A 136 40.68 -4.47 17.89
N LYS A 137 41.02 -5.13 16.78
CA LYS A 137 42.33 -5.00 16.14
C LYS A 137 42.26 -4.05 14.97
N TYR A 138 43.10 -3.04 14.97
CA TYR A 138 43.28 -2.07 13.90
C TYR A 138 44.58 -2.32 13.22
N SER A 139 44.63 -2.31 11.89
CA SER A 139 45.84 -2.39 11.11
C SER A 139 45.91 -1.23 10.12
N ARG A 140 47.04 -0.52 10.10
CA ARG A 140 47.33 0.56 9.16
C ARG A 140 48.70 0.25 8.48
N SER A 141 48.74 0.50 7.19
CA SER A 141 50.02 0.45 6.46
C SER A 141 50.63 1.82 6.42
N VAL A 142 51.83 2.00 6.94
CA VAL A 142 52.57 3.26 6.95
C VAL A 142 53.79 3.10 6.05
N LEU A 143 54.09 4.11 5.22
CA LEU A 143 55.29 4.12 4.39
C LEU A 143 56.50 4.49 5.24
N GLU A 144 57.40 3.58 5.44
CA GLU A 144 58.64 3.82 6.14
C GLU A 144 59.82 3.60 5.15
N GLY A 145 60.42 4.72 4.74
CA GLY A 145 61.40 4.72 3.66
C GLY A 145 60.81 4.35 2.30
N SER A 146 61.22 3.20 1.72
CA SER A 146 60.73 2.67 0.44
C SER A 146 59.83 1.45 0.57
N SER A 147 59.46 1.05 1.81
CA SER A 147 58.59 -0.11 2.09
C SER A 147 57.38 0.26 2.92
N TYR A 148 56.30 -0.52 2.76
CA TYR A 148 55.13 -0.38 3.61
C TYR A 148 55.22 -1.31 4.81
N GLU A 149 55.19 -0.71 6.02
CA GLU A 149 55.09 -1.47 7.26
C GLU A 149 53.67 -1.52 7.75
N LYS A 150 53.21 -2.70 8.23
CA LYS A 150 51.87 -2.90 8.77
C LYS A 150 51.92 -2.75 10.30
N ILE A 151 51.40 -1.64 10.78
CA ILE A 151 51.23 -1.35 12.22
C ILE A 151 49.91 -1.98 12.69
N LEU A 152 49.99 -2.78 13.76
CA LEU A 152 48.83 -3.40 14.42
C LEU A 152 48.66 -2.75 15.79
N ARG A 153 47.42 -2.29 16.09
CA ARG A 153 47.05 -1.74 17.40
C ARG A 153 45.78 -2.44 17.89
N GLU A 154 45.65 -2.61 19.19
CA GLU A 154 44.42 -3.05 19.82
C GLU A 154 43.80 -1.88 20.59
N GLY A 155 42.48 -1.64 20.39
CA GLY A 155 41.76 -0.56 21.06
C GLY A 155 40.34 -0.96 21.46
N ASN A 156 39.82 -0.35 22.49
CA ASN A 156 38.44 -0.51 22.92
C ASN A 156 37.54 0.42 22.11
N LEU A 157 36.53 -0.12 21.40
CA LEU A 157 35.55 0.67 20.70
C LEU A 157 34.58 1.30 21.72
N LEU A 158 34.60 2.64 21.86
CA LEU A 158 33.76 3.37 22.79
C LEU A 158 32.43 3.81 22.19
N ALA A 159 32.44 4.24 20.91
CA ALA A 159 31.26 4.70 20.18
C ALA A 159 31.38 4.45 18.69
N LEU A 160 30.24 4.56 17.92
CA LEU A 160 30.19 4.24 16.50
C LEU A 160 29.91 5.43 15.57
N ASP A 161 29.36 6.49 16.05
CA ASP A 161 28.94 7.61 15.21
C ASP A 161 29.29 8.96 15.86
N PRO A 162 30.55 9.47 15.61
CA PRO A 162 31.64 8.83 14.89
C PRO A 162 32.26 7.63 15.66
N GLU A 163 33.06 6.80 14.97
CA GLU A 163 33.84 5.74 15.65
C GLU A 163 34.84 6.39 16.60
N ILE A 164 34.77 6.05 17.89
CA ILE A 164 35.69 6.51 18.92
C ILE A 164 36.33 5.30 19.55
N VAL A 165 37.68 5.27 19.55
CA VAL A 165 38.47 4.14 20.01
C VAL A 165 39.51 4.60 21.04
N ASP A 166 39.55 3.91 22.17
CA ASP A 166 40.55 4.06 23.18
C ASP A 166 41.66 3.02 22.98
N PHE A 167 42.86 3.48 22.62
CA PHE A 167 44.03 2.65 22.44
C PHE A 167 44.87 2.51 23.73
N GLY A 168 44.40 3.14 24.82
CA GLY A 168 45.04 3.08 26.13
C GLY A 168 46.02 4.24 26.38
N ASP A 169 46.76 4.65 25.42
CA ASP A 169 47.66 5.81 25.39
C ASP A 169 46.98 7.08 24.84
N GLU A 170 46.02 6.88 23.96
CA GLU A 170 45.24 7.97 23.33
C GLU A 170 43.85 7.52 22.89
N ILE A 171 42.94 8.45 22.75
CA ILE A 171 41.60 8.24 22.18
C ILE A 171 41.55 8.84 20.79
N GLU A 172 41.31 8.01 19.79
CA GLU A 172 41.15 8.45 18.40
C GLU A 172 39.67 8.52 18.00
N ILE A 173 39.31 9.58 17.24
CA ILE A 173 38.01 9.75 16.62
C ILE A 173 38.16 9.39 15.14
N ALA A 174 37.37 8.43 14.66
CA ALA A 174 37.43 7.87 13.30
C ALA A 174 38.84 7.41 12.92
N PRO A 175 39.48 6.49 13.66
CA PRO A 175 40.83 6.04 13.41
C PRO A 175 40.96 5.46 12.01
N GLU A 176 42.07 5.80 11.34
CA GLU A 176 42.40 5.24 10.03
C GLU A 176 42.85 3.80 10.16
N GLY A 177 42.39 2.93 9.24
CA GLY A 177 42.89 1.56 9.16
C GLY A 177 41.80 0.52 8.86
N THR A 178 42.23 -0.73 8.80
CA THR A 178 41.38 -1.89 8.64
C THR A 178 41.05 -2.51 10.01
N ILE A 179 39.80 -2.63 10.31
CA ILE A 179 39.30 -3.30 11.53
C ILE A 179 39.31 -4.83 11.25
N THR A 180 39.86 -5.58 12.18
CA THR A 180 39.80 -7.03 12.18
C THR A 180 39.11 -7.53 13.43
N LEU A 181 38.10 -8.38 13.24
CA LEU A 181 37.33 -9.01 14.28
C LEU A 181 37.68 -10.50 14.37
N SER A 182 37.62 -11.04 15.58
CA SER A 182 37.95 -12.44 15.85
C SER A 182 36.80 -13.40 15.58
N TYR A 183 35.58 -12.92 15.61
CA TYR A 183 34.37 -13.71 15.39
C TYR A 183 33.20 -12.83 14.89
N VAL A 184 32.18 -13.48 14.34
CA VAL A 184 30.89 -12.85 14.04
C VAL A 184 29.91 -13.26 15.14
N PRO A 185 29.24 -12.31 15.82
CA PRO A 185 28.22 -12.64 16.81
C PRO A 185 27.10 -13.51 16.22
N GLU A 186 26.65 -14.50 16.97
CA GLU A 186 25.63 -15.49 16.54
C GLU A 186 24.28 -14.86 16.25
N GLU A 187 23.99 -13.69 16.85
CA GLU A 187 22.74 -12.95 16.62
C GLU A 187 22.67 -12.32 15.23
N LEU A 188 23.82 -12.16 14.55
CA LEU A 188 23.86 -11.56 13.21
C LEU A 188 23.67 -12.62 12.15
N THR A 189 22.78 -12.35 11.21
CA THR A 189 22.54 -13.22 10.06
C THR A 189 22.92 -12.53 8.74
N SER A 190 23.36 -13.31 7.75
CA SER A 190 23.62 -12.81 6.41
C SER A 190 22.35 -12.54 5.61
N LYS A 191 21.24 -13.18 6.00
CA LYS A 191 19.95 -13.13 5.33
C LYS A 191 18.82 -13.06 6.34
N PRO A 192 17.73 -12.30 6.06
CA PRO A 192 16.54 -12.35 6.90
C PRO A 192 16.01 -13.79 6.96
N THR A 193 15.78 -14.30 8.17
CA THR A 193 15.49 -15.71 8.40
C THR A 193 14.34 -15.86 9.40
N LEU A 194 13.31 -16.63 9.03
CA LEU A 194 12.34 -17.15 9.97
C LEU A 194 12.87 -18.44 10.58
N VAL A 195 12.76 -18.58 11.88
CA VAL A 195 13.24 -19.77 12.60
C VAL A 195 12.06 -20.37 13.36
N TRP A 196 11.77 -21.64 13.08
CA TRP A 196 10.74 -22.37 13.77
C TRP A 196 11.33 -23.54 14.54
N LEU A 197 10.91 -23.70 15.78
CA LEU A 197 11.05 -24.96 16.50
C LEU A 197 9.81 -25.82 16.18
N LEU A 198 10.02 -26.91 15.47
CA LEU A 198 8.95 -27.82 15.02
C LEU A 198 9.03 -29.13 15.78
N GLU A 199 7.89 -29.69 16.15
CA GLU A 199 7.76 -31.11 16.49
C GLU A 199 7.22 -31.86 15.27
N ASN A 200 8.13 -32.54 14.55
CA ASN A 200 7.82 -33.25 13.31
C ASN A 200 7.49 -34.72 13.55
N GLN A 201 6.34 -35.19 13.05
CA GLN A 201 5.83 -36.53 13.25
C GLN A 201 6.35 -37.53 12.21
N VAL A 202 6.75 -37.07 11.02
CA VAL A 202 7.09 -37.90 9.87
C VAL A 202 8.45 -37.55 9.32
N ARG A 203 9.30 -38.58 9.15
CA ARG A 203 10.62 -38.41 8.50
C ARG A 203 10.47 -38.48 6.98
N GLY A 204 11.08 -37.53 6.27
CA GLY A 204 11.17 -37.57 4.81
C GLY A 204 11.00 -36.24 4.14
N PRO A 205 10.90 -36.22 2.80
CA PRO A 205 10.63 -35.01 2.04
C PRO A 205 9.25 -34.44 2.38
N GLN A 206 9.19 -33.16 2.66
CA GLN A 206 7.94 -32.43 2.95
C GLN A 206 7.94 -31.12 2.17
N GLN A 207 6.78 -30.77 1.64
CA GLN A 207 6.52 -29.45 1.07
C GLN A 207 5.95 -28.53 2.14
N LEU A 208 6.64 -27.44 2.40
CA LEU A 208 6.32 -26.44 3.40
C LEU A 208 5.68 -25.25 2.70
N GLU A 209 4.37 -25.05 2.91
CA GLU A 209 3.69 -23.84 2.47
C GLU A 209 3.76 -22.79 3.56
N THR A 210 4.38 -21.66 3.22
CA THR A 210 4.52 -20.50 4.09
C THR A 210 3.75 -19.33 3.49
N SER A 211 2.95 -18.64 4.33
CA SER A 211 2.25 -17.41 3.94
C SER A 211 2.53 -16.31 4.95
N TYR A 212 2.79 -15.09 4.46
CA TYR A 212 3.10 -13.94 5.31
C TYR A 212 2.82 -12.62 4.59
N LEU A 213 2.66 -11.55 5.37
CA LEU A 213 2.58 -10.19 4.87
C LEU A 213 3.98 -9.56 4.83
N ALA A 214 4.27 -8.82 3.78
CA ALA A 214 5.49 -8.02 3.65
C ALA A 214 5.14 -6.60 3.19
N ASN A 215 5.79 -5.60 3.79
CA ASN A 215 5.64 -4.20 3.38
C ASN A 215 6.65 -3.84 2.28
N GLY A 216 6.54 -2.62 1.72
CA GLY A 216 7.45 -2.15 0.67
C GLY A 216 7.16 -2.73 -0.71
N ILE A 217 6.00 -3.33 -0.92
CA ILE A 217 5.53 -3.81 -2.22
C ILE A 217 4.21 -3.10 -2.52
N SER A 218 4.15 -2.38 -3.63
CA SER A 218 2.96 -1.63 -4.04
C SER A 218 2.71 -1.74 -5.53
N TRP A 219 1.50 -1.43 -5.94
CA TRP A 219 1.14 -1.29 -7.33
C TRP A 219 0.17 -0.13 -7.56
N GLN A 220 0.14 0.38 -8.78
CA GLN A 220 -0.84 1.33 -9.27
C GLN A 220 -1.12 1.10 -10.74
N ALA A 221 -2.28 1.53 -11.22
CA ALA A 221 -2.55 1.62 -12.64
C ALA A 221 -2.06 2.96 -13.20
N ASP A 222 -1.44 2.92 -14.36
CA ASP A 222 -1.06 4.08 -15.16
C ASP A 222 -1.72 3.94 -16.54
N TYR A 223 -2.52 4.93 -16.93
CA TYR A 223 -3.27 4.93 -18.18
C TYR A 223 -2.68 5.95 -19.15
N ILE A 224 -2.67 5.59 -20.42
CA ILE A 224 -2.34 6.47 -21.54
C ILE A 224 -3.56 6.51 -22.44
N ALA A 225 -4.14 7.69 -22.63
CA ALA A 225 -5.23 7.96 -23.54
C ALA A 225 -4.70 8.83 -24.69
N VAL A 226 -4.82 8.36 -25.92
CA VAL A 226 -4.45 9.12 -27.13
C VAL A 226 -5.73 9.55 -27.81
N LEU A 227 -6.02 10.86 -27.77
CA LEU A 227 -7.25 11.44 -28.30
C LEU A 227 -7.20 11.58 -29.83
N ASP A 228 -8.28 11.17 -30.46
CA ASP A 228 -8.72 11.65 -31.79
C ASP A 228 -9.94 12.56 -31.58
N ASP A 229 -9.70 13.87 -31.58
CA ASP A 229 -10.74 14.88 -31.32
C ASP A 229 -11.71 15.02 -32.49
N GLU A 230 -11.33 14.58 -33.73
CA GLU A 230 -12.19 14.63 -34.91
C GLU A 230 -13.23 13.53 -34.88
N SER A 231 -12.85 12.31 -34.50
CA SER A 231 -13.77 11.18 -34.34
C SER A 231 -14.56 11.20 -33.04
N GLY A 232 -14.08 11.93 -32.00
CA GLY A 232 -14.63 11.88 -30.67
C GLY A 232 -14.31 10.55 -29.95
N GLU A 233 -13.22 9.91 -30.32
CA GLU A 233 -12.72 8.66 -29.73
C GLU A 233 -11.30 8.82 -29.18
N PHE A 234 -10.86 7.89 -28.34
CA PHE A 234 -9.47 7.78 -27.92
C PHE A 234 -9.04 6.32 -27.79
N ASP A 235 -7.76 6.08 -27.96
CA ASP A 235 -7.16 4.79 -27.66
C ASP A 235 -6.65 4.79 -26.22
N LEU A 236 -7.02 3.77 -25.45
CA LEU A 236 -6.66 3.62 -24.03
C LEU A 236 -5.73 2.43 -23.84
N SER A 237 -4.56 2.69 -23.29
CA SER A 237 -3.64 1.66 -22.77
C SER A 237 -3.51 1.79 -21.25
N ALA A 238 -3.70 0.68 -20.54
CA ALA A 238 -3.51 0.61 -19.10
C ALA A 238 -2.33 -0.27 -18.76
N TRP A 239 -1.48 0.23 -17.87
CA TRP A 239 -0.28 -0.43 -17.36
C TRP A 239 -0.36 -0.61 -15.85
N VAL A 240 0.07 -1.77 -15.36
CA VAL A 240 0.34 -1.99 -13.94
C VAL A 240 1.78 -1.61 -13.67
N THR A 241 1.99 -0.60 -12.84
CA THR A 241 3.31 -0.22 -12.32
C THR A 241 3.46 -0.79 -10.92
N MET A 242 4.35 -1.78 -10.76
CA MET A 242 4.68 -2.39 -9.47
C MET A 242 6.03 -1.89 -8.99
N LYS A 243 6.16 -1.68 -7.67
CA LYS A 243 7.43 -1.36 -7.00
C LYS A 243 7.69 -2.39 -5.92
N ASN A 244 8.93 -2.89 -5.87
CA ASN A 244 9.39 -3.79 -4.81
C ASN A 244 10.59 -3.18 -4.08
N GLN A 245 10.40 -2.84 -2.83
CA GLN A 245 11.41 -2.34 -1.89
C GLN A 245 11.42 -3.17 -0.60
N SER A 246 10.95 -4.42 -0.68
CA SER A 246 10.81 -5.31 0.48
C SER A 246 12.14 -5.89 0.99
N GLY A 247 13.21 -5.74 0.23
CA GLY A 247 14.50 -6.35 0.54
C GLY A 247 14.65 -7.79 0.01
N ALA A 248 13.62 -8.34 -0.64
CA ALA A 248 13.66 -9.68 -1.26
C ALA A 248 13.36 -9.60 -2.76
N ARG A 249 13.79 -10.66 -3.47
CA ARG A 249 13.48 -10.90 -4.88
C ARG A 249 12.42 -12.01 -4.96
N PHE A 250 11.48 -11.85 -5.86
CA PHE A 250 10.43 -12.83 -6.15
C PHE A 250 10.63 -13.37 -7.58
N ASN A 251 11.15 -14.57 -7.70
CA ASN A 251 11.42 -15.19 -9.00
C ASN A 251 10.24 -16.04 -9.46
N ASN A 252 9.88 -15.96 -10.74
CA ASN A 252 8.82 -16.77 -11.36
C ASN A 252 7.51 -16.76 -10.52
N ALA A 253 7.13 -15.60 -9.97
CA ALA A 253 5.98 -15.45 -9.12
C ALA A 253 4.68 -15.36 -9.93
N LEU A 254 3.62 -16.03 -9.47
CA LEU A 254 2.26 -15.75 -9.86
C LEU A 254 1.84 -14.45 -9.17
N ILE A 255 1.72 -13.38 -9.95
CA ILE A 255 1.39 -12.07 -9.40
C ILE A 255 -0.11 -11.85 -9.47
N LYS A 256 -0.68 -11.47 -8.34
CA LYS A 256 -2.06 -11.04 -8.18
C LYS A 256 -2.11 -9.61 -7.66
N LEU A 257 -3.07 -8.83 -8.11
CA LEU A 257 -3.23 -7.42 -7.74
C LEU A 257 -4.60 -7.21 -7.14
N VAL A 258 -4.66 -6.66 -5.96
CA VAL A 258 -5.93 -6.32 -5.29
C VAL A 258 -6.18 -4.83 -5.46
N ALA A 259 -7.28 -4.49 -6.15
CA ALA A 259 -7.79 -3.13 -6.25
C ALA A 259 -8.93 -2.94 -5.25
N GLY A 260 -8.80 -1.94 -4.38
CA GLY A 260 -9.74 -1.59 -3.32
C GLY A 260 -9.04 -1.23 -2.01
N ASP A 261 -9.79 -0.63 -1.09
CA ASP A 261 -9.28 -0.14 0.18
C ASP A 261 -9.34 -1.22 1.26
N VAL A 262 -8.25 -1.96 1.44
CA VAL A 262 -8.13 -2.98 2.49
C VAL A 262 -7.80 -2.32 3.82
N ASN A 263 -8.66 -2.50 4.82
CA ASN A 263 -8.42 -2.02 6.17
C ASN A 263 -7.36 -2.89 6.87
N ARG A 264 -6.26 -2.27 7.29
CA ARG A 264 -5.28 -2.86 8.21
C ARG A 264 -5.28 -2.10 9.52
N VAL A 265 -5.24 -2.82 10.63
CA VAL A 265 -4.94 -2.21 11.92
C VAL A 265 -3.45 -1.86 11.91
N GLN A 266 -3.13 -0.58 11.75
CA GLN A 266 -1.78 -0.09 12.05
C GLN A 266 -1.70 0.11 13.56
N ALA A 267 -0.69 -0.46 14.20
CA ALA A 267 -0.37 -0.12 15.58
C ALA A 267 -0.18 1.42 15.64
N ASP A 268 -1.02 2.09 16.46
CA ASP A 268 -1.00 3.54 16.74
C ASP A 268 -1.60 4.51 15.68
N ARG A 269 -2.89 4.33 15.29
CA ARG A 269 -3.77 5.45 14.86
C ARG A 269 -5.24 5.20 15.24
N PRO A 270 -5.98 6.22 15.75
CA PRO A 270 -7.40 6.06 16.11
C PRO A 270 -8.30 5.90 14.88
N LEU A 271 -9.26 4.99 15.00
CA LEU A 271 -10.21 4.58 13.95
C LEU A 271 -11.27 5.66 13.66
N GLN A 272 -11.54 5.91 12.37
CA GLN A 272 -12.81 6.47 11.89
C GLN A 272 -13.55 5.41 11.06
N GLU A 273 -14.75 5.09 11.51
CA GLU A 273 -15.63 4.11 10.84
C GLU A 273 -16.34 4.70 9.61
N LYS A 274 -16.39 3.96 8.50
CA LYS A 274 -17.28 4.19 7.36
C LYS A 274 -18.00 2.90 6.96
N ARG A 275 -19.32 2.99 6.79
CA ARG A 275 -20.25 1.90 6.42
C ARG A 275 -20.31 1.70 4.90
N PHE A 276 -20.49 0.46 4.45
CA PHE A 276 -20.55 0.05 3.03
C PHE A 276 -21.86 -0.69 2.68
N THR A 277 -22.29 -0.57 1.43
CA THR A 277 -23.45 -1.26 0.82
C THR A 277 -23.01 -2.13 -0.36
N THR A 278 -23.64 -3.31 -0.50
CA THR A 278 -23.30 -4.39 -1.42
C THR A 278 -24.08 -4.40 -2.74
N VAL A 279 -23.47 -4.81 -3.88
CA VAL A 279 -24.14 -5.15 -5.15
C VAL A 279 -23.48 -6.35 -5.85
N ARG A 280 -24.30 -7.16 -6.56
CA ARG A 280 -24.04 -8.51 -7.12
C ARG A 280 -23.60 -8.55 -8.58
N ARG A 281 -22.91 -9.62 -8.93
CA ARG A 281 -22.14 -10.23 -10.03
C ARG A 281 -22.74 -10.37 -11.44
N ARG A 282 -21.86 -10.41 -12.49
CA ARG A 282 -21.83 -11.39 -13.61
C ARG A 282 -20.57 -11.27 -14.47
N THR A 283 -20.11 -12.39 -15.05
CA THR A 283 -18.82 -12.71 -15.68
C THR A 283 -18.77 -12.64 -17.19
N SER A 284 -17.58 -12.38 -17.81
CA SER A 284 -17.11 -13.03 -19.07
C SER A 284 -15.74 -12.50 -19.56
N GLU A 285 -15.08 -13.16 -20.37
CA GLU A 285 -13.82 -13.77 -20.72
C GLU A 285 -12.67 -12.89 -21.28
N SER A 286 -11.41 -13.36 -21.00
CA SER A 286 -10.16 -13.20 -21.76
C SER A 286 -9.44 -11.85 -21.75
N MET A 287 -9.22 -11.36 -20.58
CA MET A 287 -8.21 -10.39 -20.11
C MET A 287 -7.57 -10.95 -18.83
N PRO A 288 -6.65 -10.28 -18.10
CA PRO A 288 -6.21 -10.78 -16.82
C PRO A 288 -7.41 -11.32 -16.06
N GLN A 289 -7.35 -12.57 -15.61
CA GLN A 289 -8.50 -13.18 -14.95
C GLN A 289 -8.84 -12.32 -13.75
N GLN A 290 -9.92 -11.56 -13.88
CA GLN A 290 -10.46 -10.75 -12.82
C GLN A 290 -11.51 -11.58 -12.10
N GLU A 291 -11.38 -11.69 -10.79
CA GLU A 291 -12.42 -12.25 -9.93
C GLU A 291 -12.84 -11.26 -8.86
N SER A 292 -14.11 -11.24 -8.52
CA SER A 292 -14.62 -10.55 -7.34
C SER A 292 -14.19 -11.35 -6.13
N PHE A 293 -13.32 -10.79 -5.32
CA PHE A 293 -12.83 -11.39 -4.08
C PHE A 293 -13.28 -10.54 -2.90
N PHE A 294 -14.25 -11.03 -2.13
CA PHE A 294 -14.94 -10.25 -1.10
C PHE A 294 -15.54 -8.97 -1.71
N GLU A 295 -15.17 -7.77 -1.26
CA GLU A 295 -15.59 -6.45 -1.80
C GLU A 295 -14.52 -5.81 -2.70
N TYR A 296 -13.51 -6.59 -3.17
CA TYR A 296 -12.36 -6.13 -3.95
C TYR A 296 -12.35 -6.77 -5.34
N HIS A 297 -11.58 -6.18 -6.25
CA HIS A 297 -11.27 -6.78 -7.52
C HIS A 297 -9.86 -7.36 -7.50
N LEU A 298 -9.75 -8.66 -7.75
CA LEU A 298 -8.49 -9.39 -7.85
C LEU A 298 -8.15 -9.62 -9.33
N TYR A 299 -7.04 -9.05 -9.77
CA TYR A 299 -6.49 -9.24 -11.11
C TYR A 299 -5.32 -10.22 -11.03
N THR A 300 -5.42 -11.36 -11.70
CA THR A 300 -4.32 -12.32 -11.82
C THR A 300 -3.60 -12.06 -13.13
N LEU A 301 -2.31 -11.77 -13.08
CA LEU A 301 -1.52 -11.56 -14.29
C LEU A 301 -1.43 -12.86 -15.09
N PRO A 302 -1.51 -12.80 -16.44
CA PRO A 302 -1.66 -14.00 -17.29
C PRO A 302 -0.39 -14.87 -17.32
N ARG A 303 0.73 -14.32 -16.91
CA ARG A 303 2.02 -15.02 -16.86
C ARG A 303 2.77 -14.77 -15.56
N ARG A 304 3.52 -15.76 -15.13
CA ARG A 304 4.46 -15.59 -14.02
C ARG A 304 5.53 -14.56 -14.39
N SER A 305 6.00 -13.83 -13.41
CA SER A 305 6.98 -12.76 -13.60
C SER A 305 8.00 -12.72 -12.47
N ASN A 306 9.20 -12.23 -12.79
CA ASN A 306 10.20 -11.91 -11.79
C ASN A 306 9.97 -10.50 -11.27
N LEU A 307 10.12 -10.27 -9.98
CA LEU A 307 10.08 -8.96 -9.34
C LEU A 307 11.31 -8.80 -8.46
N ALA A 308 12.35 -8.13 -8.99
CA ALA A 308 13.60 -7.94 -8.27
C ALA A 308 13.45 -6.91 -7.13
N ASN A 309 14.36 -6.98 -6.15
CA ASN A 309 14.41 -5.95 -5.12
C ASN A 309 14.86 -4.61 -5.70
N ASN A 310 14.28 -3.50 -5.25
CA ASN A 310 14.48 -2.14 -5.76
C ASN A 310 14.15 -1.99 -7.25
N GLU A 311 13.20 -2.80 -7.75
CA GLU A 311 12.70 -2.73 -9.12
C GLU A 311 11.37 -1.98 -9.20
N THR A 312 11.22 -1.18 -10.28
CA THR A 312 9.91 -0.72 -10.76
C THR A 312 9.63 -1.45 -12.06
N LYS A 313 8.58 -2.23 -12.10
CA LYS A 313 8.17 -3.04 -13.26
C LYS A 313 6.82 -2.59 -13.79
N GLN A 314 6.71 -2.47 -15.12
CA GLN A 314 5.44 -2.21 -15.80
C GLN A 314 5.01 -3.43 -16.61
N ILE A 315 3.73 -3.79 -16.49
CA ILE A 315 3.09 -4.88 -17.23
C ILE A 315 1.80 -4.33 -17.82
N ASN A 316 1.54 -4.61 -19.10
CA ASN A 316 0.28 -4.23 -19.73
C ASN A 316 -0.90 -4.90 -19.03
N LEU A 317 -1.89 -4.11 -18.65
CA LEU A 317 -3.13 -4.57 -18.01
C LEU A 317 -4.24 -4.76 -19.05
N MET A 318 -4.44 -3.77 -19.91
CA MET A 318 -5.42 -3.78 -20.97
C MET A 318 -5.10 -2.74 -22.06
N SER A 319 -5.68 -2.94 -23.23
CA SER A 319 -5.75 -1.95 -24.31
C SER A 319 -7.14 -1.95 -24.92
N ALA A 320 -7.64 -0.77 -25.26
CA ALA A 320 -8.93 -0.58 -25.92
C ALA A 320 -8.79 0.54 -26.94
N ASP A 321 -9.13 0.25 -28.21
CA ASP A 321 -8.99 1.20 -29.30
C ASP A 321 -10.35 1.81 -29.66
N GLY A 322 -10.39 3.12 -29.88
CA GLY A 322 -11.57 3.87 -30.29
C GLY A 322 -12.67 3.91 -29.21
N VAL A 323 -12.31 4.28 -28.00
CA VAL A 323 -13.25 4.49 -26.88
C VAL A 323 -13.94 5.84 -27.09
N GLY A 324 -15.26 5.84 -27.27
CA GLY A 324 -16.03 7.07 -27.45
C GLY A 324 -16.10 7.93 -26.20
N PHE A 325 -15.92 9.24 -26.35
CA PHE A 325 -16.01 10.21 -25.26
C PHE A 325 -16.83 11.45 -25.62
N THR A 326 -17.26 12.20 -24.61
CA THR A 326 -17.85 13.53 -24.76
C THR A 326 -16.94 14.57 -24.12
N LYS A 327 -16.61 15.64 -24.86
CA LYS A 327 -15.84 16.78 -24.35
C LYS A 327 -16.80 17.84 -23.81
N GLU A 328 -16.65 18.19 -22.53
CA GLU A 328 -17.46 19.16 -21.83
C GLU A 328 -16.61 20.36 -21.38
N TYR A 329 -17.15 21.58 -21.49
CA TYR A 329 -16.55 22.80 -20.96
C TYR A 329 -17.35 23.24 -19.75
N VAL A 330 -16.76 23.08 -18.55
CA VAL A 330 -17.45 23.32 -17.28
C VAL A 330 -16.81 24.49 -16.54
N LEU A 331 -17.63 25.48 -16.18
CA LEU A 331 -17.25 26.56 -15.27
C LEU A 331 -17.95 26.36 -13.94
N SER A 332 -17.22 26.07 -12.88
CA SER A 332 -17.75 26.07 -11.52
C SER A 332 -17.45 27.40 -10.83
N SER A 333 -18.47 28.12 -10.43
CA SER A 333 -18.36 29.40 -9.74
C SER A 333 -18.23 29.22 -8.24
N PRO A 334 -17.54 30.14 -7.52
CA PRO A 334 -17.55 30.16 -6.07
C PRO A 334 -18.95 30.53 -5.53
N ALA A 335 -19.15 30.23 -4.24
CA ALA A 335 -20.41 30.52 -3.55
C ALA A 335 -20.95 31.94 -3.80
N GLY A 336 -22.23 32.03 -4.23
CA GLY A 336 -22.88 33.25 -4.66
C GLY A 336 -23.51 34.12 -3.56
N ASN A 337 -23.26 33.83 -2.26
CA ASN A 337 -23.92 34.46 -1.13
C ASN A 337 -23.20 35.69 -0.54
N GLN A 338 -22.04 36.06 -1.08
CA GLN A 338 -21.25 37.20 -0.60
C GLN A 338 -21.27 38.37 -1.58
N ARG A 339 -21.08 39.58 -1.07
CA ARG A 339 -20.96 40.77 -1.89
C ARG A 339 -19.64 40.77 -2.66
N MET A 340 -19.71 40.84 -3.98
CA MET A 340 -18.55 40.92 -4.86
C MET A 340 -18.22 42.39 -5.21
N ALA A 341 -16.97 42.79 -5.01
CA ALA A 341 -16.53 44.16 -5.30
C ALA A 341 -16.24 44.39 -6.80
N GLN A 342 -15.85 43.35 -7.55
CA GLN A 342 -15.42 43.46 -8.94
C GLN A 342 -15.89 42.25 -9.78
N SER A 343 -15.95 42.41 -11.11
CA SER A 343 -16.18 41.30 -12.02
C SER A 343 -14.97 40.33 -11.99
N LYS A 344 -15.24 39.03 -12.16
CA LYS A 344 -14.19 38.00 -12.19
C LYS A 344 -14.20 37.29 -13.53
N LYS A 345 -13.03 37.32 -14.21
CA LYS A 345 -12.80 36.48 -15.40
C LYS A 345 -12.30 35.09 -15.01
N SER A 346 -12.83 34.06 -15.64
CA SER A 346 -12.49 32.67 -15.39
C SER A 346 -12.48 31.90 -16.70
N LYS A 347 -11.65 30.85 -16.75
CA LYS A 347 -11.60 29.88 -17.86
C LYS A 347 -12.40 28.66 -17.50
N PHE A 348 -12.93 27.98 -18.51
CA PHE A 348 -13.64 26.71 -18.36
C PHE A 348 -12.65 25.56 -18.17
N ASP A 349 -12.99 24.63 -17.29
CA ASP A 349 -12.33 23.33 -17.20
C ASP A 349 -12.77 22.47 -18.38
N VAL A 350 -11.82 21.83 -19.06
CA VAL A 350 -12.06 20.87 -20.11
C VAL A 350 -12.17 19.48 -19.49
N LYS A 351 -13.33 18.87 -19.60
CA LYS A 351 -13.61 17.53 -19.08
C LYS A 351 -13.84 16.55 -20.23
N LEU A 352 -13.25 15.38 -20.10
CA LEU A 352 -13.52 14.23 -20.97
C LEU A 352 -14.38 13.25 -20.20
N LYS A 353 -15.52 12.86 -20.74
CA LYS A 353 -16.49 11.98 -20.12
C LYS A 353 -16.75 10.77 -20.99
N PHE A 354 -16.58 9.57 -20.45
CA PHE A 354 -16.78 8.31 -21.16
C PHE A 354 -17.36 7.24 -20.24
N ASP A 355 -18.09 6.31 -20.83
CA ASP A 355 -18.71 5.20 -20.10
C ASP A 355 -17.78 3.98 -20.08
N ASN A 356 -17.56 3.40 -18.90
CA ASN A 356 -16.87 2.12 -18.74
C ASN A 356 -17.83 0.97 -19.06
N ARG A 357 -18.18 0.79 -20.33
CA ARG A 357 -19.14 -0.22 -20.79
C ARG A 357 -18.61 -1.01 -21.99
N LYS A 358 -19.07 -2.26 -22.13
CA LYS A 358 -18.72 -3.14 -23.28
C LYS A 358 -19.05 -2.51 -24.62
N LYS A 359 -20.20 -1.83 -24.73
CA LYS A 359 -20.58 -1.09 -25.96
C LYS A 359 -19.55 -0.01 -26.32
N ASN A 360 -18.79 0.50 -25.35
CA ASN A 360 -17.75 1.49 -25.52
C ASN A 360 -16.33 0.84 -25.47
N LYS A 361 -16.23 -0.45 -25.85
CA LYS A 361 -14.99 -1.24 -25.96
C LYS A 361 -14.23 -1.38 -24.61
N LEU A 362 -14.87 -1.03 -23.49
CA LEU A 362 -14.42 -1.20 -22.11
C LEU A 362 -15.25 -2.28 -21.40
N GLY A 363 -15.71 -2.10 -20.18
CA GLY A 363 -16.61 -3.04 -19.50
C GLY A 363 -15.87 -4.04 -18.63
N MET A 364 -14.74 -3.60 -18.08
CA MET A 364 -14.08 -4.23 -16.94
C MET A 364 -13.87 -3.19 -15.85
N PRO A 365 -13.85 -3.57 -14.57
CA PRO A 365 -13.50 -2.62 -13.53
C PRO A 365 -12.16 -1.98 -13.79
N LEU A 366 -12.10 -0.65 -13.71
CA LEU A 366 -10.87 0.11 -13.90
C LEU A 366 -10.23 0.39 -12.54
N PRO A 367 -9.01 -0.11 -12.26
CA PRO A 367 -8.28 0.23 -11.05
C PRO A 367 -8.04 1.74 -10.95
N GLY A 368 -8.04 2.26 -9.71
CA GLY A 368 -7.64 3.66 -9.50
C GLY A 368 -6.21 3.91 -9.95
N GLY A 369 -6.00 5.01 -10.69
CA GLY A 369 -4.70 5.27 -11.27
C GLY A 369 -4.57 6.65 -11.90
N ARG A 370 -3.40 6.94 -12.46
CA ARG A 370 -3.12 8.16 -13.18
C ARG A 370 -3.39 7.99 -14.65
N VAL A 371 -4.11 8.94 -15.25
CA VAL A 371 -4.38 8.99 -16.67
C VAL A 371 -3.60 10.15 -17.27
N ARG A 372 -2.77 9.87 -18.27
CA ARG A 372 -2.13 10.86 -19.12
C ARG A 372 -2.83 10.89 -20.45
N VAL A 373 -3.28 12.08 -20.82
CA VAL A 373 -4.02 12.32 -22.06
C VAL A 373 -3.10 13.00 -23.05
N TYR A 374 -2.95 12.38 -24.22
CA TYR A 374 -2.15 12.87 -25.34
C TYR A 374 -3.03 13.12 -26.54
N GLN A 375 -2.56 13.97 -27.44
CA GLN A 375 -3.14 14.21 -28.77
C GLN A 375 -2.01 14.39 -29.76
N GLU A 376 -2.18 13.90 -30.98
CA GLU A 376 -1.22 14.17 -32.05
C GLU A 376 -1.35 15.63 -32.56
N ASP A 377 -0.21 16.25 -32.77
CA ASP A 377 -0.16 17.53 -33.48
C ASP A 377 -0.18 17.33 -35.01
N SER A 378 -0.17 18.41 -35.75
CA SER A 378 -0.21 18.38 -37.23
C SER A 378 0.97 17.66 -37.89
N SER A 379 2.05 17.35 -37.12
CA SER A 379 3.20 16.57 -37.59
C SER A 379 3.11 15.08 -37.24
N GLY A 380 2.07 14.65 -36.51
CA GLY A 380 1.90 13.30 -35.99
C GLY A 380 2.66 13.05 -34.67
N ALA A 381 3.20 14.11 -34.03
CA ALA A 381 3.91 13.97 -32.77
C ALA A 381 2.93 14.06 -31.59
N LEU A 382 3.05 13.14 -30.61
CA LEU A 382 2.22 13.12 -29.41
C LEU A 382 2.58 14.29 -28.48
N GLN A 383 1.57 15.09 -28.17
CA GLN A 383 1.65 16.19 -27.20
C GLN A 383 0.82 15.88 -25.96
N LEU A 384 1.33 16.15 -24.77
CA LEU A 384 0.59 15.97 -23.53
C LEU A 384 -0.48 17.07 -23.41
N VAL A 385 -1.75 16.66 -23.42
CA VAL A 385 -2.91 17.57 -23.27
C VAL A 385 -3.23 17.80 -21.80
N GLY A 386 -3.09 16.76 -20.97
CA GLY A 386 -3.34 16.87 -19.53
C GLY A 386 -3.13 15.55 -18.78
N GLU A 387 -3.25 15.64 -17.47
CA GLU A 387 -3.11 14.50 -16.56
C GLU A 387 -4.18 14.60 -15.46
N ASP A 388 -4.83 13.48 -15.16
CA ASP A 388 -5.81 13.37 -14.06
C ASP A 388 -5.72 12.00 -13.39
N ARG A 389 -6.55 11.77 -12.39
CA ARG A 389 -6.67 10.50 -11.67
C ARG A 389 -8.06 9.91 -11.82
N VAL A 390 -8.12 8.69 -12.32
CA VAL A 390 -9.32 7.87 -12.24
C VAL A 390 -9.39 7.20 -10.86
N LYS A 391 -10.57 7.16 -10.27
CA LYS A 391 -10.85 6.35 -9.07
C LYS A 391 -11.09 4.91 -9.47
N HIS A 392 -11.13 3.98 -8.49
CA HIS A 392 -11.65 2.63 -8.76
C HIS A 392 -13.06 2.74 -9.33
N THR A 393 -13.24 2.35 -10.58
CA THR A 393 -14.49 2.53 -11.32
C THR A 393 -15.02 1.16 -11.75
N PRO A 394 -16.18 0.74 -11.23
CA PRO A 394 -16.84 -0.49 -11.64
C PRO A 394 -17.22 -0.51 -13.12
N GLU A 395 -17.60 -1.69 -13.64
CA GLU A 395 -18.29 -1.81 -14.93
C GLU A 395 -19.61 -1.01 -14.88
N ASP A 396 -20.04 -0.47 -16.00
CA ASP A 396 -21.26 0.34 -16.22
C ASP A 396 -21.27 1.74 -15.61
N GLU A 397 -20.17 2.19 -15.03
CA GLU A 397 -20.02 3.53 -14.48
C GLU A 397 -19.38 4.51 -15.47
N THR A 398 -19.62 5.80 -15.26
CA THR A 398 -19.06 6.88 -16.09
C THR A 398 -17.79 7.44 -15.47
N VAL A 399 -16.73 7.59 -16.26
CA VAL A 399 -15.48 8.24 -15.92
C VAL A 399 -15.49 9.67 -16.41
N THR A 400 -15.03 10.61 -15.56
CA THR A 400 -14.81 12.01 -15.95
C THR A 400 -13.38 12.39 -15.63
N LEU A 401 -12.63 12.85 -16.64
CA LEU A 401 -11.25 13.34 -16.53
C LEU A 401 -11.21 14.84 -16.73
N SER A 402 -10.52 15.57 -15.87
CA SER A 402 -10.27 17.01 -16.03
C SER A 402 -8.88 17.19 -16.62
N VAL A 403 -8.81 17.52 -17.91
CA VAL A 403 -7.51 17.56 -18.62
C VAL A 403 -6.85 18.94 -18.65
N GLY A 404 -7.58 20.01 -18.33
CA GLY A 404 -7.02 21.35 -18.30
C GLY A 404 -8.06 22.46 -18.39
N LYS A 405 -7.63 23.65 -18.78
CA LYS A 405 -8.50 24.82 -18.95
C LYS A 405 -8.52 25.30 -20.41
N ALA A 406 -9.73 25.53 -20.90
CA ALA A 406 -9.91 26.08 -22.24
C ALA A 406 -9.26 27.46 -22.37
N PHE A 407 -8.38 27.63 -23.38
CA PHE A 407 -7.72 28.91 -23.63
C PHE A 407 -8.68 29.94 -24.25
N ASP A 408 -9.47 29.49 -25.22
CA ASP A 408 -10.33 30.33 -26.07
C ASP A 408 -11.78 30.42 -25.58
N LEU A 409 -12.12 29.88 -24.40
CA LEU A 409 -13.44 30.00 -23.79
C LEU A 409 -13.33 30.68 -22.44
N VAL A 410 -13.86 31.90 -22.35
CA VAL A 410 -13.72 32.74 -21.14
C VAL A 410 -15.08 33.22 -20.68
N ALA A 411 -15.33 33.11 -19.39
CA ALA A 411 -16.49 33.71 -18.74
C ALA A 411 -16.08 34.93 -17.91
N GLU A 412 -16.95 35.94 -17.92
CA GLU A 412 -16.86 37.10 -17.02
C GLU A 412 -18.11 37.11 -16.15
N ARG A 413 -17.96 36.92 -14.84
CA ARG A 413 -19.05 36.92 -13.85
C ARG A 413 -19.06 38.24 -13.10
N LYS A 414 -20.19 38.92 -13.14
CA LYS A 414 -20.45 40.19 -12.50
C LYS A 414 -21.68 40.10 -11.60
N GLN A 415 -21.57 40.54 -10.37
CA GLN A 415 -22.72 40.74 -9.49
C GLN A 415 -23.36 42.08 -9.83
N THR A 416 -24.62 42.06 -10.27
CA THR A 416 -25.36 43.25 -10.67
C THR A 416 -26.22 43.83 -9.55
N SER A 417 -26.66 42.99 -8.60
CA SER A 417 -27.40 43.43 -7.42
C SER A 417 -27.00 42.54 -6.22
N TYR A 418 -27.06 43.18 -5.03
CA TYR A 418 -26.95 42.49 -3.74
C TYR A 418 -27.83 43.20 -2.73
N ARG A 419 -28.88 42.54 -2.26
CA ARG A 419 -29.86 43.08 -1.33
C ARG A 419 -30.09 42.14 -0.15
N ARG A 420 -30.00 42.61 1.09
CA ARG A 420 -30.38 41.81 2.27
C ARG A 420 -31.90 41.78 2.38
N ILE A 421 -32.44 40.62 2.71
CA ILE A 421 -33.87 40.38 2.97
C ILE A 421 -33.97 39.89 4.41
N GLY A 422 -34.41 40.82 5.30
CA GLY A 422 -34.46 40.55 6.74
C GLY A 422 -33.07 40.21 7.31
N ASP A 423 -33.07 39.45 8.42
CA ASP A 423 -31.85 39.12 9.15
C ASP A 423 -31.13 37.87 8.59
N ARG A 424 -31.87 37.01 7.88
CA ARG A 424 -31.37 35.67 7.44
C ARG A 424 -31.44 35.45 5.93
N GLY A 425 -31.69 36.49 5.13
CA GLY A 425 -31.83 36.31 3.69
C GLY A 425 -31.05 37.32 2.87
N VAL A 426 -30.68 36.93 1.68
CA VAL A 426 -30.08 37.79 0.65
C VAL A 426 -30.74 37.51 -0.71
N GLU A 427 -30.91 38.56 -1.51
CA GLU A 427 -31.25 38.47 -2.93
C GLU A 427 -30.04 38.97 -3.73
N VAL A 428 -29.61 38.15 -4.66
CA VAL A 428 -28.37 38.41 -5.41
C VAL A 428 -28.61 38.19 -6.89
N SER A 429 -28.26 39.17 -7.72
CA SER A 429 -28.36 39.03 -9.18
C SER A 429 -26.98 38.98 -9.81
N TYR A 430 -26.82 38.10 -10.77
CA TYR A 430 -25.58 37.90 -11.52
C TYR A 430 -25.82 38.01 -13.02
N GLU A 431 -24.77 38.51 -13.69
CA GLU A 431 -24.60 38.47 -15.13
C GLU A 431 -23.30 37.73 -15.44
N ILE A 432 -23.38 36.65 -16.26
CA ILE A 432 -22.25 35.83 -16.66
C ILE A 432 -22.16 35.84 -18.17
N THR A 433 -21.18 36.54 -18.71
CA THR A 433 -20.94 36.62 -20.14
C THR A 433 -19.88 35.60 -20.55
N VAL A 434 -20.25 34.62 -21.33
CA VAL A 434 -19.37 33.61 -21.90
C VAL A 434 -18.98 34.01 -23.32
N ARG A 435 -17.67 34.05 -23.59
CA ARG A 435 -17.10 34.39 -24.90
C ARG A 435 -16.36 33.20 -25.47
N ASN A 436 -16.78 32.76 -26.65
CA ASN A 436 -16.13 31.70 -27.42
C ASN A 436 -15.23 32.30 -28.49
N GLN A 437 -13.92 32.14 -28.34
CA GLN A 437 -12.93 32.57 -29.32
C GLN A 437 -12.49 31.45 -30.30
N LYS A 438 -13.09 30.26 -30.17
CA LYS A 438 -12.88 29.14 -31.10
C LYS A 438 -13.54 29.39 -32.45
N ARG A 439 -13.18 28.57 -33.46
CA ARG A 439 -13.75 28.60 -34.80
C ARG A 439 -14.99 27.70 -34.92
N GLU A 440 -15.37 27.04 -33.87
CA GLU A 440 -16.51 26.10 -33.77
C GLU A 440 -17.46 26.55 -32.64
N GLN A 441 -18.73 26.20 -32.76
CA GLN A 441 -19.71 26.31 -31.70
C GLN A 441 -19.34 25.37 -30.55
N VAL A 442 -19.54 25.79 -29.32
CA VAL A 442 -19.29 24.97 -28.13
C VAL A 442 -20.49 25.00 -27.19
N THR A 443 -20.77 23.87 -26.56
CA THR A 443 -21.72 23.81 -25.44
C THR A 443 -20.99 24.14 -24.15
N ALA A 444 -21.37 25.24 -23.52
CA ALA A 444 -20.84 25.68 -22.24
C ALA A 444 -21.76 25.24 -21.10
N ILE A 445 -21.15 24.77 -20.01
CA ILE A 445 -21.83 24.38 -18.77
C ILE A 445 -21.35 25.32 -17.66
N VAL A 446 -22.26 26.09 -17.10
CA VAL A 446 -22.00 27.00 -15.97
C VAL A 446 -22.69 26.46 -14.72
N GLN A 447 -21.92 26.13 -13.70
CA GLN A 447 -22.40 25.63 -12.42
C GLN A 447 -22.23 26.72 -11.35
N GLU A 448 -23.34 27.28 -10.89
CA GLU A 448 -23.39 28.28 -9.83
C GLU A 448 -23.64 27.60 -8.49
N ARG A 449 -22.75 27.81 -7.52
CA ARG A 449 -22.90 27.27 -6.16
C ARG A 449 -23.67 28.21 -5.29
N LEU A 450 -24.78 27.74 -4.71
CA LEU A 450 -25.70 28.46 -3.86
C LEU A 450 -25.86 27.69 -2.54
N PHE A 451 -25.56 28.32 -1.41
CA PHE A 451 -25.65 27.67 -0.09
C PHE A 451 -26.84 28.21 0.69
N GLY A 452 -27.48 27.38 1.53
CA GLY A 452 -28.70 27.67 2.26
C GLY A 452 -29.95 27.24 1.48
N ASP A 453 -31.11 27.67 1.92
CA ASP A 453 -32.35 27.47 1.17
C ASP A 453 -32.44 28.52 0.07
N TRP A 454 -32.36 28.07 -1.18
CA TRP A 454 -32.31 28.98 -2.32
C TRP A 454 -33.37 28.66 -3.37
N ILE A 455 -33.81 29.72 -4.04
CA ILE A 455 -34.64 29.67 -5.24
C ILE A 455 -34.08 30.63 -6.29
N ILE A 456 -34.19 30.24 -7.55
CA ILE A 456 -34.01 31.18 -8.65
C ILE A 456 -35.34 31.89 -8.86
N SER A 457 -35.34 33.20 -8.72
CA SER A 457 -36.55 34.03 -8.84
C SER A 457 -36.74 34.65 -10.21
N ASP A 458 -35.62 34.75 -10.99
CA ASP A 458 -35.65 35.29 -12.34
C ASP A 458 -34.40 34.77 -13.09
N GLU A 459 -34.56 34.34 -14.34
CA GLU A 459 -33.48 33.90 -15.21
C GLU A 459 -33.84 34.07 -16.71
N ASN A 460 -32.86 34.45 -17.53
CA ASN A 460 -33.09 34.60 -18.99
C ASN A 460 -32.80 33.31 -19.80
N ILE A 461 -32.10 32.36 -19.22
CA ILE A 461 -31.86 31.01 -19.74
C ILE A 461 -32.29 30.08 -18.62
N GLN A 462 -33.15 29.14 -18.90
CA GLN A 462 -33.59 28.17 -17.92
C GLN A 462 -32.43 27.25 -17.55
N GLY A 463 -32.17 27.14 -16.25
CA GLY A 463 -31.19 26.22 -15.69
C GLY A 463 -31.84 25.09 -14.90
N ASP A 464 -31.07 24.05 -14.65
CA ASP A 464 -31.49 22.87 -13.90
C ASP A 464 -30.84 22.87 -12.51
N ARG A 465 -31.61 22.48 -11.49
CA ARG A 465 -31.10 22.24 -10.15
C ARG A 465 -30.43 20.86 -10.12
N LEU A 466 -29.10 20.86 -10.17
CA LEU A 466 -28.30 19.62 -10.23
C LEU A 466 -28.28 18.90 -8.87
N ASP A 467 -28.15 19.66 -7.78
CA ASP A 467 -28.16 19.17 -6.40
C ASP A 467 -28.65 20.25 -5.42
N ALA A 468 -28.54 19.97 -4.10
CA ALA A 468 -28.97 20.91 -3.06
C ALA A 468 -28.26 22.27 -3.13
N THR A 469 -27.07 22.34 -3.73
CA THR A 469 -26.19 23.52 -3.71
C THR A 469 -25.82 24.06 -5.08
N THR A 470 -26.26 23.39 -6.17
CA THR A 470 -25.77 23.68 -7.52
C THR A 470 -26.92 23.93 -8.49
N GLN A 471 -26.94 25.11 -9.10
CA GLN A 471 -27.73 25.45 -10.28
C GLN A 471 -26.84 25.33 -11.52
N GLU A 472 -27.25 24.59 -12.54
CA GLU A 472 -26.52 24.37 -13.77
C GLU A 472 -27.22 25.02 -14.95
N TYR A 473 -26.47 25.75 -15.77
CA TYR A 473 -26.90 26.34 -17.03
C TYR A 473 -26.10 25.71 -18.16
N LYS A 474 -26.78 25.00 -19.07
CA LYS A 474 -26.19 24.39 -20.26
C LYS A 474 -26.72 25.07 -21.52
N PHE A 475 -25.82 25.62 -22.34
CA PHE A 475 -26.20 26.37 -23.53
C PHE A 475 -25.07 26.42 -24.56
N ASP A 476 -25.45 26.61 -25.82
CA ASP A 476 -24.50 26.74 -26.91
C ASP A 476 -24.05 28.18 -27.09
N VAL A 477 -22.77 28.34 -27.42
CA VAL A 477 -22.11 29.61 -27.75
C VAL A 477 -21.49 29.48 -29.13
N GLU A 478 -22.00 30.28 -30.06
CA GLU A 478 -21.58 30.30 -31.46
C GLU A 478 -20.06 30.54 -31.64
N ALA A 479 -19.50 30.09 -32.73
CA ALA A 479 -18.11 30.35 -33.11
C ALA A 479 -17.87 31.86 -33.11
N LYS A 480 -16.76 32.32 -32.48
CA LYS A 480 -16.42 33.75 -32.32
C LYS A 480 -17.52 34.58 -31.66
N GLY A 481 -18.50 33.97 -31.02
CA GLY A 481 -19.65 34.60 -30.42
C GLY A 481 -19.56 34.78 -28.91
N SER A 482 -20.62 35.34 -28.35
CA SER A 482 -20.79 35.45 -26.92
C SER A 482 -22.25 35.26 -26.50
N LYS A 483 -22.47 34.70 -25.30
CA LYS A 483 -23.80 34.55 -24.71
C LYS A 483 -23.78 34.95 -23.25
N THR A 484 -24.87 35.59 -22.79
CA THR A 484 -24.94 36.10 -21.43
C THR A 484 -26.08 35.43 -20.69
N ILE A 485 -25.77 34.85 -19.54
CA ILE A 485 -26.73 34.38 -18.55
C ILE A 485 -26.97 35.51 -17.56
N LYS A 486 -28.23 35.75 -17.23
CA LYS A 486 -28.67 36.63 -16.14
C LYS A 486 -29.58 35.84 -15.23
N TYR A 487 -29.33 35.88 -13.93
CA TYR A 487 -30.21 35.23 -12.97
C TYR A 487 -30.23 36.00 -11.66
N THR A 488 -31.35 35.87 -10.93
CA THR A 488 -31.55 36.39 -9.57
C THR A 488 -31.88 35.22 -8.66
N SER A 489 -31.10 35.07 -7.57
CA SER A 489 -31.35 34.04 -6.54
C SER A 489 -31.73 34.71 -5.22
N ARG A 490 -32.71 34.10 -4.52
CA ARG A 490 -33.03 34.38 -3.10
C ARG A 490 -32.49 33.25 -2.27
N ILE A 491 -31.71 33.57 -1.26
CA ILE A 491 -30.98 32.63 -0.40
C ILE A 491 -31.35 32.94 1.05
N THR A 492 -31.77 31.92 1.80
CA THR A 492 -32.08 32.04 3.25
C THR A 492 -31.10 31.15 4.03
N PHE A 493 -30.56 31.64 5.17
CA PHE A 493 -29.60 30.97 6.01
C PHE A 493 -30.17 30.51 7.34
#